data_0c43308032aeba68a214eadbbf9e96fe
#
_entry.id   0c43308032aeba68a214eadbbf9e96fe
#
_cell.length_a   1.000
_cell.length_b   1.000
_cell.length_c   1.000
_cell.angle_alpha   90.00
_cell.angle_beta   90.00
_cell.angle_gamma   90.00
#
_symmetry.space_group_name_H-M   'P 1'
#
loop_
_entity.id
_entity.type
_entity.pdbx_description
1 polymer ?
#
loop_
_entity_poly.entity_id
_entity_poly.type
_entity_poly.pdbx_seq_one_letter_code
_entity_poly.pdbx_strand_id
1 'polypeptide(L)'
;LQTLNPPDGRQTRIQPNSDTMKNLSLVFRSLALPVLLLTLNAAGAQEKQPLRYVDAATLTVIGKSMPTPKLFQRVDTARYELWQPVKNYSAFSTGLAVVFRTDSRTIRARWKTGGYGLGHNMTAIARKGLDLYIERDGQWVYAGFGWPKGDNHDSALVEYMDEGEKTCLVYLPLWDEVLSLELGIDGDSRIEAVPNPFRHRIVVLGSSITHGASAGRPGMTW
;
A
#
# COMPACT_ATOMS: atom_id res chain seq x y z
N LEU A 1 -10.27 -13.68 -99.25
CA LEU A 1 -9.81 -13.11 -97.96
C LEU A 1 -10.03 -14.18 -96.89
N GLN A 2 -8.96 -14.93 -96.59
CA GLN A 2 -8.93 -15.97 -95.54
C GLN A 2 -8.49 -15.33 -94.25
N THR A 3 -9.24 -15.53 -93.23
CA THR A 3 -8.85 -15.19 -91.85
C THR A 3 -8.18 -16.38 -91.17
N LEU A 4 -6.94 -16.24 -90.79
CA LEU A 4 -6.17 -17.20 -90.00
C LEU A 4 -6.49 -17.05 -88.49
N ASN A 5 -6.89 -18.16 -87.82
CA ASN A 5 -7.03 -18.28 -86.43
C ASN A 5 -5.63 -18.55 -85.76
N PRO A 6 -5.33 -17.94 -84.60
CA PRO A 6 -4.08 -18.26 -83.85
C PRO A 6 -4.27 -19.56 -83.05
N PRO A 7 -3.16 -20.28 -82.70
CA PRO A 7 -3.18 -21.54 -82.01
C PRO A 7 -3.51 -21.40 -80.49
N ASP A 8 -4.27 -22.38 -80.03
CA ASP A 8 -4.71 -22.60 -78.66
C ASP A 8 -3.53 -22.91 -77.72
N GLY A 9 -3.09 -21.94 -76.93
CA GLY A 9 -2.09 -22.08 -75.92
C GLY A 9 -2.66 -22.55 -74.59
N ARG A 10 -2.77 -23.86 -74.33
CA ARG A 10 -3.12 -24.42 -73.01
C ARG A 10 -2.01 -24.16 -72.02
N GLN A 11 -2.17 -23.18 -71.19
CA GLN A 11 -1.42 -23.05 -69.96
C GLN A 11 -1.94 -24.07 -68.93
N THR A 12 -1.14 -25.10 -68.65
CA THR A 12 -1.35 -26.04 -67.55
C THR A 12 -1.06 -25.30 -66.24
N ARG A 13 -2.13 -24.82 -65.61
CA ARG A 13 -2.07 -24.25 -64.24
C ARG A 13 -1.91 -25.40 -63.27
N ILE A 14 -0.69 -25.57 -62.70
CA ILE A 14 -0.43 -26.47 -61.57
C ILE A 14 -1.10 -25.84 -60.37
N GLN A 15 -2.24 -26.39 -59.94
CA GLN A 15 -2.82 -26.03 -58.64
C GLN A 15 -2.07 -26.79 -57.52
N PRO A 16 -1.63 -26.13 -56.46
CA PRO A 16 -1.06 -26.82 -55.33
C PRO A 16 -2.11 -27.69 -54.65
N ASN A 17 -1.74 -28.91 -54.31
CA ASN A 17 -2.62 -29.90 -53.71
C ASN A 17 -3.17 -29.36 -52.37
N SER A 18 -4.51 -29.34 -52.23
CA SER A 18 -5.20 -28.80 -51.06
C SER A 18 -4.81 -29.45 -49.74
N ASP A 19 -4.31 -30.68 -49.80
CA ASP A 19 -3.90 -31.44 -48.60
C ASP A 19 -2.54 -31.00 -48.06
N THR A 20 -1.63 -30.51 -48.89
CA THR A 20 -0.33 -29.94 -48.45
C THR A 20 -0.54 -28.63 -47.70
N MET A 21 -1.48 -27.80 -48.13
CA MET A 21 -1.82 -26.54 -47.47
C MET A 21 -2.51 -26.75 -46.12
N LYS A 22 -3.36 -27.77 -46.00
CA LYS A 22 -4.03 -28.11 -44.74
C LYS A 22 -3.04 -28.63 -43.69
N ASN A 23 -2.10 -29.47 -44.10
CA ASN A 23 -1.07 -29.99 -43.17
C ASN A 23 -0.10 -28.90 -42.70
N LEU A 24 0.28 -27.93 -43.52
CA LEU A 24 1.12 -26.82 -43.16
C LEU A 24 0.42 -25.88 -42.14
N SER A 25 -0.90 -25.64 -42.31
CA SER A 25 -1.65 -24.81 -41.38
C SER A 25 -1.87 -25.48 -40.00
N LEU A 26 -1.97 -26.83 -39.98
CA LEU A 26 -2.08 -27.58 -38.72
C LEU A 26 -0.75 -27.58 -37.93
N VAL A 27 0.39 -27.71 -38.62
CA VAL A 27 1.71 -27.66 -37.97
C VAL A 27 2.01 -26.28 -37.40
N PHE A 28 1.67 -25.21 -38.09
CA PHE A 28 1.79 -23.84 -37.56
C PHE A 28 0.87 -23.55 -36.36
N ARG A 29 -0.34 -24.10 -36.35
CA ARG A 29 -1.28 -23.94 -35.23
C ARG A 29 -0.84 -24.75 -34.00
N SER A 30 -0.26 -25.94 -34.16
CA SER A 30 0.19 -26.78 -33.08
C SER A 30 1.50 -26.29 -32.42
N LEU A 31 2.36 -25.53 -33.14
CA LEU A 31 3.57 -24.93 -32.59
C LEU A 31 3.36 -23.55 -31.99
N ALA A 32 2.41 -22.76 -32.48
CA ALA A 32 2.12 -21.42 -31.95
C ALA A 32 1.46 -21.43 -30.56
N LEU A 33 0.61 -22.44 -30.28
CA LEU A 33 -0.11 -22.54 -29.01
C LEU A 33 0.83 -22.80 -27.80
N PRO A 34 1.77 -23.76 -27.82
CA PRO A 34 2.69 -23.98 -26.71
C PRO A 34 3.70 -22.83 -26.49
N VAL A 35 4.13 -22.14 -27.57
CA VAL A 35 4.99 -20.95 -27.43
C VAL A 35 4.25 -19.79 -26.79
N LEU A 36 2.96 -19.58 -27.12
CA LEU A 36 2.13 -18.56 -26.48
C LEU A 36 1.85 -18.88 -25.01
N LEU A 37 1.62 -20.15 -24.65
CA LEU A 37 1.46 -20.59 -23.27
C LEU A 37 2.74 -20.48 -22.45
N LEU A 38 3.91 -20.71 -23.05
CA LEU A 38 5.20 -20.52 -22.38
C LEU A 38 5.52 -19.04 -22.11
N THR A 39 5.14 -18.13 -22.99
CA THR A 39 5.35 -16.68 -22.78
C THR A 39 4.35 -16.11 -21.77
N LEU A 40 3.13 -16.63 -21.67
CA LEU A 40 2.16 -16.21 -20.65
C LEU A 40 2.57 -16.64 -19.24
N ASN A 41 3.25 -17.76 -19.06
CA ASN A 41 3.74 -18.18 -17.74
C ASN A 41 4.99 -17.41 -17.27
N ALA A 42 5.75 -16.78 -18.15
CA ALA A 42 6.91 -15.96 -17.77
C ALA A 42 6.53 -14.55 -17.30
N ALA A 43 5.31 -14.10 -17.54
CA ALA A 43 4.84 -12.76 -17.17
C ALA A 43 4.23 -12.65 -15.76
N GLY A 44 4.16 -13.73 -14.96
CA GLY A 44 3.32 -13.79 -13.77
C GLY A 44 3.96 -14.09 -12.43
N ALA A 45 5.22 -14.47 -12.37
CA ALA A 45 5.89 -14.72 -11.09
C ALA A 45 6.94 -13.63 -10.81
N GLN A 46 6.48 -12.44 -10.45
CA GLN A 46 7.38 -11.50 -9.80
C GLN A 46 7.71 -12.10 -8.44
N GLU A 47 8.94 -12.62 -8.30
CA GLU A 47 9.46 -13.20 -7.07
C GLU A 47 9.28 -12.16 -5.96
N LYS A 48 8.52 -12.51 -4.93
CA LYS A 48 8.21 -11.58 -3.84
C LYS A 48 9.50 -11.32 -3.07
N GLN A 49 10.06 -10.14 -3.24
CA GLN A 49 11.30 -9.73 -2.56
C GLN A 49 11.18 -9.90 -1.04
N PRO A 50 12.21 -10.40 -0.37
CA PRO A 50 12.19 -10.50 1.08
C PRO A 50 12.02 -9.12 1.70
N LEU A 51 11.18 -9.01 2.71
CA LEU A 51 10.92 -7.74 3.38
C LEU A 51 11.95 -7.47 4.46
N ARG A 52 12.39 -6.22 4.55
CA ARG A 52 13.19 -5.68 5.65
C ARG A 52 12.33 -4.77 6.51
N TYR A 53 12.37 -4.95 7.82
CA TYR A 53 11.61 -4.15 8.79
C TYR A 53 12.51 -3.11 9.46
N VAL A 54 11.98 -1.91 9.62
CA VAL A 54 12.65 -0.75 10.23
C VAL A 54 11.76 -0.21 11.34
N ASP A 55 12.34 0.01 12.52
CA ASP A 55 11.63 0.60 13.65
C ASP A 55 11.22 2.04 13.32
N ALA A 56 9.94 2.35 13.44
CA ALA A 56 9.41 3.68 13.22
C ALA A 56 9.97 4.74 14.19
N ALA A 57 10.60 4.34 15.28
CA ALA A 57 11.33 5.25 16.17
C ALA A 57 12.53 5.92 15.49
N THR A 58 13.07 5.37 14.41
CA THR A 58 14.15 5.95 13.61
C THR A 58 13.65 6.92 12.54
N LEU A 59 12.33 7.07 12.41
CA LEU A 59 11.66 7.92 11.42
C LEU A 59 11.08 9.18 12.10
N THR A 60 10.43 10.02 11.30
CA THR A 60 9.88 11.29 11.82
C THR A 60 8.45 11.07 12.35
N VAL A 61 8.28 11.17 13.67
CA VAL A 61 6.96 11.18 14.31
C VAL A 61 6.45 12.61 14.44
N ILE A 62 5.26 12.86 13.92
CA ILE A 62 4.59 14.16 13.93
C ILE A 62 3.28 14.12 14.71
N GLY A 63 2.64 15.28 14.92
CA GLY A 63 1.36 15.41 15.63
C GLY A 63 1.48 15.54 17.16
N LYS A 64 2.68 15.43 17.74
CA LYS A 64 2.87 15.63 19.18
C LYS A 64 2.76 17.10 19.55
N SER A 65 1.97 17.41 20.58
CA SER A 65 1.87 18.76 21.13
C SER A 65 2.99 19.07 22.14
N MET A 66 3.58 18.03 22.76
CA MET A 66 4.63 18.12 23.76
C MET A 66 5.55 16.89 23.73
N PRO A 67 6.78 16.96 24.26
CA PRO A 67 7.59 15.77 24.53
C PRO A 67 6.88 14.84 25.52
N THR A 68 6.98 13.53 25.30
CA THR A 68 6.41 12.50 26.17
C THR A 68 7.42 11.36 26.33
N PRO A 69 7.41 10.62 27.46
CA PRO A 69 8.31 9.48 27.67
C PRO A 69 8.14 8.36 26.65
N LYS A 70 6.90 8.12 26.19
CA LYS A 70 6.60 7.12 25.16
C LYS A 70 6.46 7.80 23.79
N LEU A 71 7.08 7.22 22.77
CA LEU A 71 7.14 7.82 21.43
C LEU A 71 5.75 8.11 20.85
N PHE A 72 4.83 7.16 20.95
CA PHE A 72 3.50 7.24 20.33
C PHE A 72 2.39 7.70 21.30
N GLN A 73 2.76 8.32 22.42
CA GLN A 73 1.86 8.93 23.38
C GLN A 73 1.73 10.45 23.12
N ARG A 74 0.53 11.01 23.23
CA ARG A 74 0.26 12.43 22.96
C ARG A 74 0.56 13.36 24.12
N VAL A 75 0.26 12.91 25.34
CA VAL A 75 0.37 13.70 26.57
C VAL A 75 1.17 12.93 27.59
N ASP A 76 2.08 13.61 28.28
CA ASP A 76 2.77 13.05 29.44
C ASP A 76 1.81 13.02 30.66
N THR A 77 1.17 11.88 30.83
CA THR A 77 0.19 11.68 31.91
C THR A 77 0.81 11.58 33.31
N ALA A 78 2.12 11.46 33.41
CA ALA A 78 2.82 11.51 34.69
C ALA A 78 3.05 12.97 35.17
N ARG A 79 3.15 13.91 34.21
CA ARG A 79 3.37 15.33 34.48
C ARG A 79 2.12 16.06 34.94
N TYR A 80 0.94 15.56 34.56
CA TYR A 80 -0.34 16.21 34.83
C TYR A 80 -1.23 15.30 35.68
N GLU A 81 -1.82 15.90 36.74
CA GLU A 81 -2.86 15.22 37.51
C GLU A 81 -4.16 15.19 36.70
N LEU A 82 -4.45 14.04 36.15
CA LEU A 82 -5.63 13.82 35.30
C LEU A 82 -6.53 12.74 35.92
N TRP A 83 -7.81 12.89 35.76
CA TRP A 83 -8.75 11.84 36.08
C TRP A 83 -8.48 10.58 35.23
N GLN A 84 -8.62 9.38 35.83
CA GLN A 84 -8.16 8.13 35.23
C GLN A 84 -8.67 7.86 33.80
N PRO A 85 -9.97 8.08 33.44
CA PRO A 85 -10.41 7.95 32.07
C PRO A 85 -9.70 8.88 31.10
N VAL A 86 -9.42 10.12 31.51
CA VAL A 86 -8.68 11.09 30.68
C VAL A 86 -7.21 10.65 30.50
N LYS A 87 -6.58 10.08 31.54
CA LYS A 87 -5.24 9.47 31.43
C LYS A 87 -5.25 8.39 30.37
N ASN A 88 -6.21 7.48 30.38
CA ASN A 88 -6.34 6.40 29.41
C ASN A 88 -6.47 6.96 27.98
N TYR A 89 -7.37 7.89 27.74
CA TYR A 89 -7.56 8.51 26.43
C TYR A 89 -6.35 9.33 25.97
N SER A 90 -5.61 9.93 26.90
CA SER A 90 -4.39 10.67 26.60
C SER A 90 -3.23 9.78 26.13
N ALA A 91 -3.26 8.49 26.46
CA ALA A 91 -2.29 7.50 26.01
C ALA A 91 -2.51 7.09 24.54
N PHE A 92 -3.71 7.25 24.00
CA PHE A 92 -4.02 6.87 22.64
C PHE A 92 -3.21 7.69 21.62
N SER A 93 -2.87 7.06 20.50
CA SER A 93 -1.99 7.64 19.47
C SER A 93 -2.71 8.55 18.47
N THR A 94 -3.93 8.94 18.75
CA THR A 94 -4.79 9.77 17.90
C THR A 94 -4.09 11.04 17.44
N GLY A 95 -4.13 11.33 16.13
CA GLY A 95 -3.52 12.53 15.55
C GLY A 95 -1.99 12.46 15.44
N LEU A 96 -1.37 11.36 15.87
CA LEU A 96 0.03 11.10 15.60
C LEU A 96 0.17 10.40 14.24
N ALA A 97 1.27 10.70 13.56
CA ALA A 97 1.63 10.02 12.33
C ALA A 97 3.14 9.86 12.21
N VAL A 98 3.55 8.92 11.36
CA VAL A 98 4.95 8.69 10.98
C VAL A 98 5.16 9.12 9.55
N VAL A 99 6.14 10.01 9.33
CA VAL A 99 6.52 10.48 7.99
C VAL A 99 7.88 9.92 7.62
N PHE A 100 8.00 9.43 6.41
CA PHE A 100 9.23 8.86 5.87
C PHE A 100 9.25 8.92 4.35
N ARG A 101 10.41 8.65 3.77
CA ARG A 101 10.61 8.54 2.33
C ARG A 101 11.09 7.14 2.00
N THR A 102 10.61 6.57 0.88
CA THR A 102 11.01 5.24 0.40
C THR A 102 10.83 5.12 -1.10
N ASP A 103 11.65 4.29 -1.72
CA ASP A 103 11.51 3.85 -3.12
C ASP A 103 10.83 2.47 -3.23
N SER A 104 10.45 1.87 -2.11
CA SER A 104 9.80 0.56 -2.08
C SER A 104 8.47 0.54 -2.84
N ARG A 105 8.17 -0.60 -3.45
CA ARG A 105 6.90 -0.87 -4.13
C ARG A 105 5.87 -1.52 -3.19
N THR A 106 6.36 -1.98 -2.03
CA THR A 106 5.54 -2.60 -0.98
C THR A 106 5.79 -1.90 0.35
N ILE A 107 4.74 -1.57 1.07
CA ILE A 107 4.82 -1.12 2.46
C ILE A 107 3.94 -2.03 3.31
N ARG A 108 4.55 -2.67 4.29
CA ARG A 108 3.88 -3.42 5.35
C ARG A 108 4.09 -2.73 6.68
N ALA A 109 3.30 -3.12 7.67
CA ALA A 109 3.54 -2.70 9.05
C ALA A 109 3.35 -3.87 10.01
N ARG A 110 4.18 -3.90 11.05
CA ARG A 110 3.98 -4.67 12.27
C ARG A 110 3.82 -3.68 13.40
N TRP A 111 2.73 -3.79 14.13
CA TRP A 111 2.51 -2.89 15.25
C TRP A 111 1.80 -3.62 16.39
N LYS A 112 2.02 -3.11 17.59
CA LYS A 112 1.40 -3.60 18.80
C LYS A 112 0.57 -2.49 19.44
N THR A 113 -0.65 -2.82 19.90
CA THR A 113 -1.52 -1.89 20.60
C THR A 113 -1.73 -2.27 22.06
N GLY A 114 -2.29 -1.35 22.85
CA GLY A 114 -2.46 -1.48 24.29
C GLY A 114 -3.58 -2.42 24.75
N GLY A 115 -4.35 -3.02 23.82
CA GLY A 115 -5.38 -4.01 24.16
C GLY A 115 -6.75 -3.45 24.48
N TYR A 116 -7.04 -2.20 24.15
CA TYR A 116 -8.37 -1.65 24.33
C TYR A 116 -9.39 -2.32 23.39
N GLY A 117 -10.57 -2.65 23.91
CA GLY A 117 -11.65 -3.32 23.15
C GLY A 117 -12.14 -2.50 21.96
N LEU A 118 -12.67 -3.17 20.92
CA LEU A 118 -13.09 -2.49 19.67
C LEU A 118 -14.26 -1.51 19.89
N GLY A 119 -15.14 -1.74 20.85
CA GLY A 119 -16.36 -0.94 21.01
C GLY A 119 -17.37 -1.18 19.86
N HIS A 120 -18.51 -0.50 19.90
CA HIS A 120 -19.62 -0.76 18.97
C HIS A 120 -19.81 0.30 17.87
N ASN A 121 -19.19 1.47 18.01
CA ASN A 121 -19.45 2.64 17.16
C ASN A 121 -18.26 3.05 16.28
N MET A 122 -17.25 2.21 16.16
CA MET A 122 -16.05 2.47 15.34
C MET A 122 -15.61 1.21 14.61
N THR A 123 -15.06 1.38 13.43
CA THR A 123 -14.43 0.26 12.72
C THR A 123 -13.16 -0.19 13.46
N ALA A 124 -12.78 -1.47 13.25
CA ALA A 124 -11.52 -1.98 13.78
C ALA A 124 -10.32 -1.17 13.25
N ILE A 125 -10.36 -0.73 11.98
CA ILE A 125 -9.32 0.09 11.35
C ILE A 125 -9.18 1.44 12.07
N ALA A 126 -10.29 2.13 12.35
CA ALA A 126 -10.21 3.41 13.05
C ALA A 126 -9.65 3.26 14.46
N ARG A 127 -10.01 2.18 15.16
CA ARG A 127 -9.59 1.99 16.56
C ARG A 127 -8.14 1.56 16.70
N LYS A 128 -7.70 0.56 15.92
CA LYS A 128 -6.41 -0.12 16.07
C LYS A 128 -5.58 -0.16 14.78
N GLY A 129 -6.14 0.21 13.65
CA GLY A 129 -5.48 0.15 12.35
C GLY A 129 -4.60 1.36 12.04
N LEU A 130 -3.99 1.31 10.88
CA LEU A 130 -3.13 2.36 10.34
C LEU A 130 -3.70 2.86 9.03
N ASP A 131 -3.49 4.13 8.69
CA ASP A 131 -3.83 4.69 7.37
C ASP A 131 -2.57 5.21 6.68
N LEU A 132 -2.34 4.77 5.45
CA LEU A 132 -1.21 5.21 4.62
C LEU A 132 -1.68 6.24 3.59
N TYR A 133 -0.95 7.34 3.53
CA TYR A 133 -1.03 8.36 2.50
C TYR A 133 0.32 8.54 1.81
N ILE A 134 0.30 8.89 0.52
CA ILE A 134 1.48 9.20 -0.28
C ILE A 134 1.32 10.61 -0.82
N GLU A 135 2.38 11.40 -0.76
CA GLU A 135 2.43 12.74 -1.37
C GLU A 135 2.55 12.60 -2.88
N ARG A 136 1.65 13.27 -3.61
CA ARG A 136 1.65 13.40 -5.06
C ARG A 136 1.28 14.84 -5.43
N ASP A 137 2.13 15.51 -6.16
CA ASP A 137 1.88 16.87 -6.66
C ASP A 137 1.49 17.88 -5.56
N GLY A 138 2.13 17.76 -4.38
CA GLY A 138 1.86 18.59 -3.21
C GLY A 138 0.59 18.22 -2.44
N GLN A 139 -0.03 17.09 -2.73
CA GLN A 139 -1.24 16.62 -2.06
C GLN A 139 -1.04 15.23 -1.44
N TRP A 140 -1.64 15.02 -0.27
CA TRP A 140 -1.67 13.72 0.38
C TRP A 140 -2.83 12.86 -0.15
N VAL A 141 -2.48 11.81 -0.88
CA VAL A 141 -3.43 10.89 -1.49
C VAL A 141 -3.48 9.60 -0.66
N TYR A 142 -4.67 9.16 -0.31
CA TYR A 142 -4.87 7.89 0.37
C TYR A 142 -4.35 6.72 -0.49
N ALA A 143 -3.51 5.87 0.11
CA ALA A 143 -2.87 4.74 -0.59
C ALA A 143 -3.27 3.37 -0.03
N GLY A 144 -3.67 3.29 1.24
CA GLY A 144 -4.07 2.03 1.84
C GLY A 144 -4.16 2.08 3.36
N PHE A 145 -4.41 0.93 3.97
CA PHE A 145 -4.58 0.81 5.42
C PHE A 145 -4.01 -0.49 5.96
N GLY A 146 -3.63 -0.47 7.25
CA GLY A 146 -3.27 -1.66 8.01
C GLY A 146 -4.47 -2.28 8.70
N TRP A 147 -4.81 -3.52 8.35
CA TRP A 147 -5.88 -4.26 9.00
C TRP A 147 -5.43 -4.78 10.36
N PRO A 148 -6.06 -4.37 11.47
CA PRO A 148 -5.70 -4.85 12.79
C PRO A 148 -6.23 -6.28 13.02
N LYS A 149 -5.41 -7.10 13.71
CA LYS A 149 -5.77 -8.46 14.09
C LYS A 149 -5.28 -8.74 15.53
N GLY A 150 -6.21 -8.72 16.49
CA GLY A 150 -5.85 -8.81 17.91
C GLY A 150 -5.15 -7.55 18.41
N ASP A 151 -4.06 -7.69 19.14
CA ASP A 151 -3.24 -6.59 19.68
C ASP A 151 -1.81 -6.60 19.12
N ASN A 152 -1.40 -7.69 18.47
CA ASN A 152 -0.18 -7.80 17.67
C ASN A 152 -0.58 -7.94 16.21
N HIS A 153 -0.22 -6.95 15.41
CA HIS A 153 -0.71 -6.81 14.06
C HIS A 153 0.42 -6.97 13.04
N ASP A 154 0.13 -7.57 11.90
CA ASP A 154 0.99 -7.63 10.72
C ASP A 154 0.11 -7.53 9.47
N SER A 155 0.25 -6.48 8.70
CA SER A 155 -0.57 -6.20 7.52
C SER A 155 0.21 -5.49 6.43
N ALA A 156 -0.07 -5.83 5.16
CA ALA A 156 0.29 -4.97 4.05
C ALA A 156 -0.55 -3.69 4.14
N LEU A 157 0.08 -2.53 3.98
CA LEU A 157 -0.60 -1.25 3.80
C LEU A 157 -0.87 -1.00 2.33
N VAL A 158 0.11 -1.29 1.49
CA VAL A 158 0.02 -1.19 0.03
C VAL A 158 1.04 -2.13 -0.61
N GLU A 159 0.71 -2.67 -1.78
CA GLU A 159 1.59 -3.50 -2.60
C GLU A 159 1.50 -3.04 -4.07
N TYR A 160 2.52 -3.34 -4.87
CA TYR A 160 2.56 -3.06 -6.31
C TYR A 160 2.53 -1.57 -6.68
N MET A 161 3.13 -0.72 -5.88
CA MET A 161 3.31 0.68 -6.24
C MET A 161 4.25 0.84 -7.43
N ASP A 162 4.17 1.99 -8.08
CA ASP A 162 5.13 2.40 -9.10
C ASP A 162 6.54 2.51 -8.52
N GLU A 163 7.55 2.38 -9.37
CA GLU A 163 8.93 2.63 -9.02
C GLU A 163 9.17 4.11 -8.69
N GLY A 164 10.28 4.39 -8.03
CA GLY A 164 10.68 5.74 -7.66
C GLY A 164 10.37 6.11 -6.21
N GLU A 165 10.95 7.21 -5.80
CA GLU A 165 10.89 7.70 -4.43
C GLU A 165 9.53 8.32 -4.12
N LYS A 166 9.02 8.03 -2.92
CA LYS A 166 7.72 8.49 -2.43
C LYS A 166 7.85 9.01 -1.00
N THR A 167 7.26 10.17 -0.70
CA THR A 167 7.05 10.60 0.67
C THR A 167 5.75 10.01 1.19
N CYS A 168 5.82 9.33 2.32
CA CYS A 168 4.74 8.58 2.93
C CYS A 168 4.37 9.13 4.30
N LEU A 169 3.08 9.05 4.63
CA LEU A 169 2.51 9.47 5.91
C LEU A 169 1.61 8.35 6.43
N VAL A 170 1.94 7.79 7.60
CA VAL A 170 1.15 6.74 8.24
C VAL A 170 0.50 7.29 9.49
N TYR A 171 -0.81 7.50 9.46
CA TYR A 171 -1.60 7.85 10.64
C TYR A 171 -1.77 6.66 11.58
N LEU A 172 -1.66 6.94 12.87
CA LEU A 172 -1.76 5.95 13.95
C LEU A 172 -3.20 5.77 14.44
N PRO A 173 -3.52 4.68 15.16
CA PRO A 173 -4.83 4.38 15.70
C PRO A 173 -5.47 5.53 16.48
N LEU A 174 -6.79 5.67 16.36
CA LEU A 174 -7.54 6.69 17.06
C LEU A 174 -7.92 6.30 18.49
N TRP A 175 -8.12 5.01 18.77
CA TRP A 175 -8.74 4.58 20.02
C TRP A 175 -7.95 3.47 20.72
N ASP A 176 -6.64 3.46 20.51
CA ASP A 176 -5.70 2.61 21.23
C ASP A 176 -4.31 3.27 21.31
N GLU A 177 -3.50 2.82 22.25
CA GLU A 177 -2.10 3.19 22.38
C GLU A 177 -1.26 2.32 21.43
N VAL A 178 -0.38 2.92 20.64
CA VAL A 178 0.66 2.17 19.91
C VAL A 178 1.87 1.98 20.84
N LEU A 179 2.22 0.71 21.06
CA LEU A 179 3.35 0.32 21.92
C LEU A 179 4.65 0.15 21.11
N SER A 180 4.52 -0.36 19.88
CA SER A 180 5.61 -0.49 18.91
C SER A 180 5.08 -0.43 17.49
N LEU A 181 5.92 0.04 16.55
CA LEU A 181 5.61 0.06 15.12
C LEU A 181 6.89 -0.15 14.33
N GLU A 182 6.85 -1.13 13.43
CA GLU A 182 7.89 -1.38 12.43
C GLU A 182 7.28 -1.27 11.03
N LEU A 183 8.01 -0.66 10.11
CA LEU A 183 7.63 -0.58 8.69
C LEU A 183 8.48 -1.56 7.89
N GLY A 184 7.80 -2.44 7.16
CA GLY A 184 8.38 -3.43 6.25
C GLY A 184 8.39 -2.88 4.83
N ILE A 185 9.54 -2.93 4.19
CA ILE A 185 9.78 -2.53 2.80
C ILE A 185 10.49 -3.64 2.03
N ASP A 186 10.48 -3.58 0.72
CA ASP A 186 11.25 -4.51 -0.12
C ASP A 186 12.74 -4.46 0.27
N GLY A 187 13.42 -5.61 0.32
CA GLY A 187 14.74 -5.76 0.93
C GLY A 187 15.81 -4.81 0.39
N ASP A 188 15.76 -4.53 -0.91
CA ASP A 188 16.72 -3.68 -1.61
C ASP A 188 16.35 -2.19 -1.55
N SER A 189 15.15 -1.87 -1.06
CA SER A 189 14.65 -0.51 -1.02
C SER A 189 15.21 0.29 0.14
N ARG A 190 15.20 1.61 0.00
CA ARG A 190 15.58 2.56 1.03
C ARG A 190 14.34 3.06 1.78
N ILE A 191 14.54 3.35 3.05
CA ILE A 191 13.61 4.08 3.90
C ILE A 191 14.39 5.04 4.77
N GLU A 192 13.96 6.28 4.84
CA GLU A 192 14.65 7.32 5.62
C GLU A 192 13.67 8.30 6.26
N ALA A 193 14.10 8.87 7.37
CA ALA A 193 13.40 9.97 8.01
C ALA A 193 13.46 11.23 7.13
N VAL A 194 12.37 11.96 7.08
CA VAL A 194 12.30 13.27 6.40
C VAL A 194 11.84 14.35 7.39
N PRO A 195 12.16 15.61 7.17
CA PRO A 195 11.63 16.70 7.99
C PRO A 195 10.10 16.70 8.00
N ASN A 196 9.51 17.24 9.06
CA ASN A 196 8.06 17.45 9.11
C ASN A 196 7.60 18.31 7.91
N PRO A 197 6.74 17.78 7.01
CA PRO A 197 6.31 18.50 5.82
C PRO A 197 5.34 19.66 6.11
N PHE A 198 4.77 19.71 7.32
CA PHE A 198 3.76 20.70 7.68
C PHE A 198 4.40 21.92 8.36
N ARG A 199 4.08 23.10 7.87
CA ARG A 199 4.59 24.38 8.41
C ARG A 199 3.90 24.80 9.71
N HIS A 200 2.64 24.43 9.87
CA HIS A 200 1.80 24.86 10.98
C HIS A 200 1.48 23.68 11.89
N ARG A 201 1.40 23.96 13.19
CA ARG A 201 0.91 23.02 14.19
C ARG A 201 -0.47 23.50 14.65
N ILE A 202 -1.46 22.62 14.54
CA ILE A 202 -2.80 22.85 15.05
C ILE A 202 -3.02 21.90 16.23
N VAL A 203 -3.40 22.44 17.37
CA VAL A 203 -3.77 21.66 18.56
C VAL A 203 -5.25 21.88 18.77
N VAL A 204 -6.04 20.79 18.74
CA VAL A 204 -7.47 20.84 18.95
C VAL A 204 -7.80 20.15 20.27
N LEU A 205 -8.51 20.86 21.15
CA LEU A 205 -9.00 20.33 22.42
C LEU A 205 -10.53 20.19 22.34
N GLY A 206 -11.02 19.00 22.68
CA GLY A 206 -12.46 18.74 22.62
C GLY A 206 -12.83 17.38 23.22
N SER A 207 -14.01 16.92 22.92
CA SER A 207 -14.59 15.67 23.39
C SER A 207 -14.25 14.48 22.48
N SER A 208 -15.00 13.40 22.61
CA SER A 208 -14.87 12.17 21.81
C SER A 208 -14.96 12.41 20.29
N ILE A 209 -15.75 13.42 19.84
CA ILE A 209 -15.85 13.76 18.41
C ILE A 209 -14.50 14.30 17.91
N THR A 210 -13.88 15.21 18.65
CA THR A 210 -12.56 15.75 18.34
C THR A 210 -11.47 14.66 18.38
N HIS A 211 -11.65 13.66 19.25
CA HIS A 211 -10.79 12.48 19.32
C HIS A 211 -10.98 11.53 18.10
N GLY A 212 -11.96 11.75 17.26
CA GLY A 212 -12.27 10.93 16.10
C GLY A 212 -13.27 9.80 16.35
N ALA A 213 -14.13 9.90 17.37
CA ALA A 213 -15.19 8.92 17.59
C ALA A 213 -16.09 8.80 16.35
N SER A 214 -16.37 7.56 15.95
CA SER A 214 -17.17 7.20 14.77
C SER A 214 -16.53 7.52 13.41
N ALA A 215 -15.26 7.94 13.37
CA ALA A 215 -14.51 7.99 12.11
C ALA A 215 -14.33 6.57 11.53
N GLY A 216 -14.29 6.47 10.20
CA GLY A 216 -14.14 5.18 9.50
C GLY A 216 -12.72 4.63 9.56
N ARG A 217 -11.70 5.49 9.64
CA ARG A 217 -10.28 5.17 9.69
C ARG A 217 -9.46 6.36 10.25
N PRO A 218 -8.18 6.14 10.65
CA PRO A 218 -7.37 7.17 11.30
C PRO A 218 -7.25 8.49 10.54
N GLY A 219 -6.96 8.45 9.25
CA GLY A 219 -6.82 9.66 8.43
C GLY A 219 -8.13 10.35 8.02
N MET A 220 -9.28 9.89 8.53
CA MET A 220 -10.60 10.52 8.31
C MET A 220 -11.00 11.45 9.46
N THR A 221 -10.11 11.72 10.40
CA THR A 221 -10.23 12.77 11.41
C THR A 221 -9.55 14.04 10.95
N TRP A 222 -9.85 15.14 11.54
CA TRP A 222 -9.39 16.52 11.27
C TRP A 222 -8.00 16.68 10.68
#